data_75e761ce908c489a5c77f080cb52eb0a
#
_entry.id   75e761ce908c489a5c77f080cb52eb0a
#
_cell.length_a   1.000
_cell.length_b   1.000
_cell.length_c   1.000
_cell.angle_alpha   90.00
_cell.angle_beta   90.00
_cell.angle_gamma   90.00
#
_symmetry.space_group_name_H-M   'P 1'
#
loop_
_entity.id
_entity.type
_entity.pdbx_description
1 polymer ?
#
loop_
_entity_poly.entity_id
_entity_poly.type
_entity_poly.pdbx_seq_one_letter_code
_entity_poly.pdbx_strand_id
1 'polypeptide(L)'
;YDSVLRGHYEVEQARKEYGDGVANILQGLVRVQQLYQKTPVVETENFRNLLLSFAEDMRVVLIMIADRVSLMRQIRDTPNKEAQREVAEEASYLYAPLAHKLGLYQLKSELEDLSLKYLEHDAYYLIKEKLNATKRSRDAYIERFIQPVSERLAEAGLKFHIKGRTKSIHSIWQKMKKQKCGFEGIYDLFAIRIILDSPLEKEKMQCWQVYSIVTDMYQ
;
A
#
# COMPACT_ATOMS: atom_id res chain seq x y z
N TYR A 1 -20.92 -7.64 -10.20
CA TYR A 1 -20.19 -8.68 -9.52
C TYR A 1 -21.08 -9.34 -8.45
N ASP A 2 -21.62 -8.61 -7.48
CA ASP A 2 -22.49 -9.17 -6.43
C ASP A 2 -23.73 -9.90 -7.00
N SER A 3 -24.30 -9.40 -8.08
CA SER A 3 -25.42 -10.04 -8.77
C SER A 3 -25.07 -11.44 -9.28
N VAL A 4 -23.83 -11.62 -9.77
CA VAL A 4 -23.34 -12.93 -10.22
C VAL A 4 -23.11 -13.86 -9.04
N LEU A 5 -22.49 -13.36 -7.94
CA LEU A 5 -22.27 -14.15 -6.73
C LEU A 5 -23.58 -14.62 -6.07
N ARG A 6 -24.63 -13.82 -6.15
CA ARG A 6 -25.96 -14.15 -5.61
C ARG A 6 -26.81 -14.98 -6.59
N GLY A 7 -26.29 -15.35 -7.75
CA GLY A 7 -27.03 -16.13 -8.75
C GLY A 7 -28.14 -15.34 -9.47
N HIS A 8 -28.13 -14.00 -9.39
CA HIS A 8 -29.11 -13.16 -10.09
C HIS A 8 -28.72 -12.83 -11.52
N TYR A 9 -27.47 -13.14 -11.91
CA TYR A 9 -26.93 -12.85 -13.23
C TYR A 9 -25.87 -13.90 -13.62
N GLU A 10 -25.98 -14.46 -14.81
CA GLU A 10 -25.12 -15.53 -15.32
C GLU A 10 -23.86 -14.97 -15.97
N VAL A 11 -22.70 -15.62 -15.78
CA VAL A 11 -21.43 -15.24 -16.44
C VAL A 11 -21.57 -15.30 -17.97
N GLU A 12 -22.29 -16.29 -18.48
CA GLU A 12 -22.51 -16.43 -19.94
C GLU A 12 -23.43 -15.33 -20.51
N GLN A 13 -24.32 -14.78 -19.71
CA GLN A 13 -25.10 -13.59 -20.07
C GLN A 13 -24.19 -12.36 -20.17
N ALA A 14 -23.29 -12.19 -19.19
CA ALA A 14 -22.27 -11.13 -19.23
C ALA A 14 -21.35 -11.25 -20.45
N ARG A 15 -21.03 -12.48 -20.87
CA ARG A 15 -20.24 -12.75 -22.07
C ARG A 15 -20.92 -12.23 -23.33
N LYS A 16 -22.22 -12.45 -23.44
CA LYS A 16 -23.01 -11.99 -24.60
C LYS A 16 -23.17 -10.47 -24.63
N GLU A 17 -23.35 -9.83 -23.47
CA GLU A 17 -23.61 -8.40 -23.37
C GLU A 17 -22.35 -7.55 -23.37
N TYR A 18 -21.27 -8.01 -22.70
CA TYR A 18 -20.06 -7.23 -22.45
C TYR A 18 -18.77 -7.86 -22.98
N GLY A 19 -18.86 -9.04 -23.60
CA GLY A 19 -17.74 -9.74 -24.22
C GLY A 19 -16.91 -10.58 -23.24
N ASP A 20 -15.95 -11.32 -23.82
CA ASP A 20 -15.10 -12.30 -23.11
C ASP A 20 -14.27 -11.68 -22.00
N GLY A 21 -13.76 -10.46 -22.19
CA GLY A 21 -12.92 -9.79 -21.19
C GLY A 21 -13.62 -9.60 -19.84
N VAL A 22 -14.89 -9.18 -19.87
CA VAL A 22 -15.71 -8.99 -18.66
C VAL A 22 -16.11 -10.34 -18.07
N ALA A 23 -16.54 -11.28 -18.91
CA ALA A 23 -16.94 -12.61 -18.47
C ALA A 23 -15.79 -13.36 -17.77
N ASN A 24 -14.57 -13.28 -18.30
CA ASN A 24 -13.40 -13.91 -17.69
C ASN A 24 -13.06 -13.31 -16.32
N ILE A 25 -13.17 -11.99 -16.15
CA ILE A 25 -13.00 -11.32 -14.84
C ILE A 25 -14.08 -11.82 -13.87
N LEU A 26 -15.35 -11.83 -14.25
CA LEU A 26 -16.45 -12.29 -13.39
C LEU A 26 -16.26 -13.75 -12.99
N GLN A 27 -15.87 -14.61 -13.93
CA GLN A 27 -15.56 -16.02 -13.65
C GLN A 27 -14.40 -16.16 -12.67
N GLY A 28 -13.34 -15.36 -12.81
CA GLY A 28 -12.21 -15.33 -11.88
C GLY A 28 -12.66 -14.93 -10.47
N LEU A 29 -13.48 -13.88 -10.33
CA LEU A 29 -14.02 -13.46 -9.04
C LEU A 29 -14.90 -14.54 -8.38
N VAL A 30 -15.73 -15.23 -9.16
CA VAL A 30 -16.55 -16.36 -8.68
C VAL A 30 -15.67 -17.50 -8.18
N ARG A 31 -14.63 -17.88 -8.94
CA ARG A 31 -13.67 -18.93 -8.52
C ARG A 31 -12.97 -18.59 -7.20
N VAL A 32 -12.54 -17.35 -7.06
CA VAL A 32 -11.92 -16.88 -5.81
C VAL A 32 -12.91 -16.99 -4.64
N GLN A 33 -14.16 -16.56 -4.82
CA GLN A 33 -15.18 -16.67 -3.77
C GLN A 33 -15.43 -18.13 -3.37
N GLN A 34 -15.47 -19.04 -4.33
CA GLN A 34 -15.61 -20.48 -4.03
C GLN A 34 -14.41 -21.03 -3.26
N LEU A 35 -13.20 -20.51 -3.51
CA LEU A 35 -12.01 -20.87 -2.77
C LEU A 35 -12.11 -20.43 -1.30
N TYR A 36 -12.57 -19.20 -1.05
CA TYR A 36 -12.83 -18.70 0.31
C TYR A 36 -13.80 -19.57 1.10
N GLN A 37 -14.86 -20.04 0.45
CA GLN A 37 -15.85 -20.92 1.10
C GLN A 37 -15.31 -22.31 1.46
N LYS A 38 -14.33 -22.83 0.69
CA LYS A 38 -13.76 -24.16 0.87
C LYS A 38 -12.56 -24.20 1.81
N THR A 39 -11.90 -23.07 2.05
CA THR A 39 -10.65 -23.02 2.79
C THR A 39 -10.82 -22.12 4.02
N PRO A 40 -11.09 -22.71 5.19
CA PRO A 40 -11.42 -21.94 6.41
C PRO A 40 -10.21 -21.20 7.03
N VAL A 41 -8.98 -21.44 6.57
CA VAL A 41 -7.76 -20.81 7.11
C VAL A 41 -7.11 -19.93 6.06
N VAL A 42 -7.46 -18.66 6.09
CA VAL A 42 -7.03 -17.63 5.13
C VAL A 42 -5.66 -17.03 5.48
N GLU A 43 -5.08 -17.36 6.65
CA GLU A 43 -3.90 -16.70 7.21
C GLU A 43 -2.55 -17.17 6.65
N THR A 44 -2.51 -18.19 5.81
CA THR A 44 -1.26 -18.78 5.34
C THR A 44 -0.71 -18.13 4.08
N GLU A 45 0.62 -18.06 3.97
CA GLU A 45 1.30 -17.64 2.73
C GLU A 45 0.90 -18.52 1.54
N ASN A 46 0.62 -19.79 1.79
CA ASN A 46 0.11 -20.74 0.80
C ASN A 46 -1.23 -20.30 0.22
N PHE A 47 -2.15 -19.75 1.02
CA PHE A 47 -3.43 -19.25 0.54
C PHE A 47 -3.24 -18.03 -0.38
N ARG A 48 -2.33 -17.11 -0.05
CA ARG A 48 -1.99 -15.97 -0.91
C ARG A 48 -1.39 -16.41 -2.25
N ASN A 49 -0.49 -17.38 -2.22
CA ASN A 49 0.11 -17.93 -3.43
C ASN A 49 -0.94 -18.68 -4.27
N LEU A 50 -1.85 -19.40 -3.62
CA LEU A 50 -2.97 -20.07 -4.25
C LEU A 50 -3.89 -19.05 -4.93
N LEU A 51 -4.29 -17.97 -4.25
CA LEU A 51 -5.07 -16.87 -4.83
C LEU A 51 -4.42 -16.29 -6.09
N LEU A 52 -3.11 -16.03 -6.03
CA LEU A 52 -2.36 -15.52 -7.19
C LEU A 52 -2.27 -16.54 -8.34
N SER A 53 -2.24 -17.83 -8.04
CA SER A 53 -2.23 -18.90 -9.06
C SER A 53 -3.60 -19.15 -9.70
N PHE A 54 -4.68 -18.96 -8.94
CA PHE A 54 -6.06 -19.07 -9.44
C PHE A 54 -6.52 -17.84 -10.22
N ALA A 55 -5.89 -16.68 -9.99
CA ALA A 55 -6.14 -15.50 -10.79
C ALA A 55 -5.33 -15.57 -12.09
N GLU A 56 -5.81 -16.35 -13.06
CA GLU A 56 -5.30 -16.34 -14.43
C GLU A 56 -5.27 -14.92 -15.02
N ASP A 57 -6.11 -14.05 -14.47
CA ASP A 57 -6.22 -12.65 -14.85
C ASP A 57 -5.92 -11.75 -13.65
N MET A 58 -4.83 -11.00 -13.72
CA MET A 58 -4.40 -10.05 -12.67
C MET A 58 -5.44 -8.97 -12.36
N ARG A 59 -6.34 -8.68 -13.31
CA ARG A 59 -7.43 -7.72 -13.09
C ARG A 59 -8.37 -8.18 -11.96
N VAL A 60 -8.54 -9.48 -11.79
CA VAL A 60 -9.32 -10.05 -10.67
C VAL A 60 -8.73 -9.63 -9.34
N VAL A 61 -7.42 -9.79 -9.15
CA VAL A 61 -6.74 -9.43 -7.90
C VAL A 61 -6.78 -7.92 -7.67
N LEU A 62 -6.63 -7.12 -8.73
CA LEU A 62 -6.73 -5.65 -8.64
C LEU A 62 -8.13 -5.21 -8.18
N ILE A 63 -9.18 -5.82 -8.72
CA ILE A 63 -10.58 -5.55 -8.32
C ILE A 63 -10.80 -5.93 -6.86
N MET A 64 -10.31 -7.09 -6.43
CA MET A 64 -10.43 -7.54 -5.04
C MET A 64 -9.74 -6.56 -4.06
N ILE A 65 -8.53 -6.10 -4.40
CA ILE A 65 -7.82 -5.11 -3.57
C ILE A 65 -8.58 -3.78 -3.54
N ALA A 66 -9.07 -3.31 -4.69
CA ALA A 66 -9.83 -2.05 -4.78
C ALA A 66 -11.14 -2.11 -3.98
N ASP A 67 -11.86 -3.23 -4.06
CA ASP A 67 -13.08 -3.48 -3.30
C ASP A 67 -12.80 -3.49 -1.80
N ARG A 68 -11.73 -4.19 -1.36
CA ARG A 68 -11.33 -4.20 0.05
C ARG A 68 -10.96 -2.82 0.56
N VAL A 69 -10.22 -2.02 -0.20
CA VAL A 69 -9.90 -0.63 0.15
C VAL A 69 -11.17 0.20 0.29
N SER A 70 -12.11 0.07 -0.65
CA SER A 70 -13.41 0.74 -0.60
C SER A 70 -14.20 0.36 0.65
N LEU A 71 -14.29 -0.94 0.94
CA LEU A 71 -14.94 -1.45 2.15
C LEU A 71 -14.29 -0.89 3.42
N MET A 72 -12.96 -0.94 3.52
CA MET A 72 -12.22 -0.42 4.68
C MET A 72 -12.43 1.08 4.93
N ARG A 73 -12.66 1.87 3.89
CA ARG A 73 -13.00 3.29 4.02
C ARG A 73 -14.42 3.49 4.57
N GLN A 74 -15.35 2.60 4.25
CA GLN A 74 -16.78 2.71 4.56
C GLN A 74 -17.17 2.09 5.91
N ILE A 75 -16.45 1.08 6.40
CA ILE A 75 -16.81 0.36 7.63
C ILE A 75 -16.69 1.21 8.91
N ARG A 76 -16.21 2.45 8.82
CA ARG A 76 -16.07 3.35 9.98
C ARG A 76 -17.36 3.50 10.77
N ASP A 77 -18.46 3.66 10.06
CA ASP A 77 -19.76 4.00 10.64
C ASP A 77 -20.64 2.77 10.91
N THR A 78 -20.09 1.55 10.72
CA THR A 78 -20.82 0.33 11.02
C THR A 78 -20.99 0.14 12.53
N PRO A 79 -22.19 -0.22 13.04
CA PRO A 79 -22.41 -0.47 14.45
C PRO A 79 -21.79 -1.79 14.92
N ASN A 80 -21.62 -2.75 14.02
CA ASN A 80 -21.04 -4.06 14.32
C ASN A 80 -19.51 -3.99 14.41
N LYS A 81 -19.00 -3.88 15.63
CA LYS A 81 -17.54 -3.77 15.90
C LYS A 81 -16.79 -5.08 15.65
N GLU A 82 -17.45 -6.22 15.79
CA GLU A 82 -16.86 -7.53 15.51
C GLU A 82 -16.62 -7.70 13.99
N ALA A 83 -17.64 -7.45 13.18
CA ALA A 83 -17.49 -7.45 11.71
C ALA A 83 -16.44 -6.42 11.22
N GLN A 84 -16.37 -5.23 11.88
CA GLN A 84 -15.34 -4.24 11.59
C GLN A 84 -13.93 -4.79 11.84
N ARG A 85 -13.76 -5.53 12.95
CA ARG A 85 -12.49 -6.15 13.33
C ARG A 85 -12.11 -7.27 12.37
N GLU A 86 -13.03 -8.18 12.04
CA GLU A 86 -12.79 -9.28 11.08
C GLU A 86 -12.33 -8.76 9.72
N VAL A 87 -13.02 -7.74 9.19
CA VAL A 87 -12.66 -7.11 7.91
C VAL A 87 -11.27 -6.47 7.98
N ALA A 88 -10.91 -5.85 9.11
CA ALA A 88 -9.60 -5.23 9.31
C ALA A 88 -8.48 -6.28 9.47
N GLU A 89 -8.74 -7.38 10.17
CA GLU A 89 -7.81 -8.50 10.27
C GLU A 89 -7.52 -9.07 8.89
N GLU A 90 -8.56 -9.39 8.12
CA GLU A 90 -8.40 -9.91 6.76
C GLU A 90 -7.67 -8.92 5.83
N ALA A 91 -7.96 -7.63 5.91
CA ALA A 91 -7.24 -6.61 5.16
C ALA A 91 -5.73 -6.59 5.50
N SER A 92 -5.38 -6.79 6.78
CA SER A 92 -4.00 -6.79 7.26
C SER A 92 -3.21 -8.01 6.81
N TYR A 93 -3.76 -9.23 6.98
CA TYR A 93 -2.97 -10.44 6.72
C TYR A 93 -3.05 -10.92 5.27
N LEU A 94 -4.06 -10.54 4.50
CA LEU A 94 -4.25 -10.99 3.12
C LEU A 94 -4.05 -9.87 2.10
N TYR A 95 -4.89 -8.83 2.15
CA TYR A 95 -4.93 -7.82 1.07
C TYR A 95 -3.73 -6.88 1.05
N ALA A 96 -3.21 -6.47 2.22
CA ALA A 96 -2.01 -5.63 2.27
C ALA A 96 -0.77 -6.37 1.76
N PRO A 97 -0.51 -7.65 2.11
CA PRO A 97 0.56 -8.44 1.49
C PRO A 97 0.35 -8.70 -0.01
N LEU A 98 -0.89 -8.90 -0.49
CA LEU A 98 -1.18 -9.02 -1.92
C LEU A 98 -0.82 -7.71 -2.66
N ALA A 99 -1.27 -6.58 -2.14
CA ALA A 99 -0.94 -5.27 -2.71
C ALA A 99 0.59 -5.03 -2.73
N HIS A 100 1.31 -5.50 -1.70
CA HIS A 100 2.77 -5.44 -1.66
C HIS A 100 3.43 -6.28 -2.76
N LYS A 101 3.00 -7.54 -2.94
CA LYS A 101 3.52 -8.42 -3.99
C LYS A 101 3.31 -7.87 -5.40
N LEU A 102 2.23 -7.10 -5.61
CA LEU A 102 1.92 -6.43 -6.87
C LEU A 102 2.58 -5.06 -7.03
N GLY A 103 3.39 -4.62 -6.07
CA GLY A 103 4.03 -3.29 -6.11
C GLY A 103 3.09 -2.13 -5.86
N LEU A 104 1.84 -2.38 -5.42
CA LEU A 104 0.83 -1.37 -5.13
C LEU A 104 1.05 -0.76 -3.74
N TYR A 105 2.21 -0.15 -3.53
CA TYR A 105 2.67 0.30 -2.21
C TYR A 105 1.77 1.35 -1.55
N GLN A 106 1.07 2.17 -2.31
CA GLN A 106 0.12 3.14 -1.77
C GLN A 106 -1.10 2.43 -1.15
N LEU A 107 -1.71 1.51 -1.89
CA LEU A 107 -2.84 0.72 -1.40
C LEU A 107 -2.44 -0.19 -0.24
N LYS A 108 -1.25 -0.80 -0.32
CA LYS A 108 -0.67 -1.56 0.80
C LYS A 108 -0.60 -0.72 2.08
N SER A 109 -0.02 0.48 2.00
CA SER A 109 0.13 1.35 3.17
C SER A 109 -1.23 1.84 3.69
N GLU A 110 -2.18 2.12 2.81
CA GLU A 110 -3.54 2.52 3.20
C GLU A 110 -4.29 1.38 3.91
N LEU A 111 -4.22 0.15 3.37
CA LEU A 111 -4.82 -1.02 4.00
C LEU A 111 -4.23 -1.28 5.38
N GLU A 112 -2.91 -1.19 5.53
CA GLU A 112 -2.24 -1.35 6.81
C GLU A 112 -2.62 -0.27 7.82
N ASP A 113 -2.67 0.99 7.42
CA ASP A 113 -3.04 2.11 8.29
C ASP A 113 -4.52 2.02 8.72
N LEU A 114 -5.42 1.67 7.80
CA LEU A 114 -6.84 1.45 8.10
C LEU A 114 -7.04 0.24 9.01
N SER A 115 -6.33 -0.87 8.77
CA SER A 115 -6.39 -2.05 9.64
C SER A 115 -5.92 -1.70 11.06
N LEU A 116 -4.78 -1.02 11.19
CA LEU A 116 -4.27 -0.59 12.48
C LEU A 116 -5.27 0.30 13.24
N LYS A 117 -5.96 1.20 12.51
CA LYS A 117 -6.97 2.08 13.09
C LYS A 117 -8.10 1.32 13.80
N TYR A 118 -8.47 0.14 13.30
CA TYR A 118 -9.56 -0.67 13.86
C TYR A 118 -9.06 -1.73 14.84
N LEU A 119 -7.84 -2.25 14.65
CA LEU A 119 -7.27 -3.30 15.49
C LEU A 119 -6.54 -2.75 16.72
N GLU A 120 -5.84 -1.63 16.56
CA GLU A 120 -4.98 -1.00 17.58
C GLU A 120 -5.28 0.50 17.65
N HIS A 121 -6.52 0.83 17.97
CA HIS A 121 -7.08 2.18 17.94
C HIS A 121 -6.20 3.22 18.64
N ASP A 122 -5.81 2.95 19.88
CA ASP A 122 -5.07 3.91 20.70
C ASP A 122 -3.67 4.19 20.12
N ALA A 123 -2.98 3.14 19.65
CA ALA A 123 -1.69 3.28 19.00
C ALA A 123 -1.80 4.08 17.70
N TYR A 124 -2.83 3.84 16.90
CA TYR A 124 -3.07 4.58 15.67
C TYR A 124 -3.25 6.08 15.92
N TYR A 125 -4.14 6.44 16.86
CA TYR A 125 -4.45 7.85 17.13
C TYR A 125 -3.30 8.57 17.81
N LEU A 126 -2.56 7.92 18.73
CA LEU A 126 -1.35 8.47 19.33
C LEU A 126 -0.31 8.84 18.27
N ILE A 127 0.00 7.92 17.36
CA ILE A 127 0.98 8.18 16.28
C ILE A 127 0.48 9.26 15.34
N LYS A 128 -0.80 9.23 14.96
CA LYS A 128 -1.43 10.23 14.08
C LYS A 128 -1.35 11.64 14.68
N GLU A 129 -1.65 11.78 15.96
CA GLU A 129 -1.57 13.07 16.67
C GLU A 129 -0.13 13.60 16.70
N LYS A 130 0.84 12.77 17.07
CA LYS A 130 2.26 13.11 17.07
C LYS A 130 2.76 13.51 15.67
N LEU A 131 2.36 12.78 14.63
CA LEU A 131 2.68 13.15 13.26
C LEU A 131 2.05 14.48 12.84
N ASN A 132 0.82 14.76 13.25
CA ASN A 132 0.17 16.04 12.94
C ASN A 132 0.84 17.21 13.67
N ALA A 133 1.16 17.04 14.95
CA ALA A 133 1.84 18.06 15.74
C ALA A 133 3.19 18.49 15.16
N THR A 134 3.93 17.53 14.59
CA THR A 134 5.26 17.79 14.01
C THR A 134 5.24 18.08 12.49
N LYS A 135 4.07 18.13 11.86
CA LYS A 135 3.96 18.25 10.40
C LYS A 135 4.69 19.46 9.84
N ARG A 136 4.43 20.66 10.37
CA ARG A 136 5.03 21.90 9.87
C ARG A 136 6.56 21.89 9.96
N SER A 137 7.12 21.42 11.08
CA SER A 137 8.57 21.36 11.26
C SER A 137 9.23 20.33 10.33
N ARG A 138 8.57 19.20 10.10
CA ARG A 138 9.04 18.20 9.13
C ARG A 138 8.99 18.72 7.70
N ASP A 139 7.88 19.33 7.29
CA ASP A 139 7.74 19.86 5.93
C ASP A 139 8.80 20.95 5.67
N ALA A 140 9.01 21.86 6.62
CA ALA A 140 10.05 22.88 6.53
C ALA A 140 11.49 22.29 6.53
N TYR A 141 11.73 21.21 7.25
CA TYR A 141 13.01 20.50 7.22
C TYR A 141 13.25 19.84 5.86
N ILE A 142 12.24 19.13 5.32
CA ILE A 142 12.29 18.48 4.02
C ILE A 142 12.58 19.50 2.93
N GLU A 143 11.90 20.64 2.95
CA GLU A 143 12.06 21.71 1.96
C GLU A 143 13.49 22.32 2.00
N ARG A 144 13.99 22.60 3.20
CA ARG A 144 15.38 23.09 3.40
C ARG A 144 16.44 22.07 2.95
N PHE A 145 16.14 20.78 3.01
CA PHE A 145 17.02 19.74 2.47
C PHE A 145 16.91 19.61 0.95
N ILE A 146 15.69 19.64 0.42
CA ILE A 146 15.46 19.44 -1.03
C ILE A 146 16.06 20.56 -1.87
N GLN A 147 15.94 21.81 -1.43
CA GLN A 147 16.38 22.96 -2.23
C GLN A 147 17.86 22.90 -2.62
N PRO A 148 18.83 22.83 -1.69
CA PRO A 148 20.25 22.81 -2.05
C PRO A 148 20.64 21.53 -2.81
N VAL A 149 20.00 20.39 -2.53
CA VAL A 149 20.22 19.16 -3.28
C VAL A 149 19.75 19.31 -4.73
N SER A 150 18.58 19.92 -4.94
CA SER A 150 18.03 20.15 -6.29
C SER A 150 18.96 21.07 -7.12
N GLU A 151 19.46 22.13 -6.50
CA GLU A 151 20.40 23.06 -7.14
C GLU A 151 21.66 22.33 -7.59
N ARG A 152 22.25 21.54 -6.71
CA ARG A 152 23.49 20.80 -6.97
C ARG A 152 23.31 19.70 -8.04
N LEU A 153 22.19 19.01 -8.04
CA LEU A 153 21.87 18.00 -9.06
C LEU A 153 21.58 18.62 -10.43
N ALA A 154 20.95 19.80 -10.45
CA ALA A 154 20.72 20.56 -11.69
C ALA A 154 22.04 21.08 -12.29
N GLU A 155 22.96 21.61 -11.47
CA GLU A 155 24.32 22.01 -11.90
C GLU A 155 25.08 20.83 -12.50
N ALA A 156 24.88 19.61 -11.99
CA ALA A 156 25.46 18.39 -12.53
C ALA A 156 24.79 17.90 -13.83
N GLY A 157 23.81 18.64 -14.37
CA GLY A 157 23.11 18.32 -15.62
C GLY A 157 22.17 17.11 -15.53
N LEU A 158 21.77 16.71 -14.33
CA LEU A 158 20.87 15.57 -14.13
C LEU A 158 19.40 15.99 -14.31
N LYS A 159 18.61 15.08 -14.89
CA LYS A 159 17.14 15.19 -14.94
C LYS A 159 16.55 14.33 -13.84
N PHE A 160 15.76 14.92 -12.97
CA PHE A 160 15.26 14.24 -11.76
C PHE A 160 13.96 14.83 -11.24
N HIS A 161 13.30 14.05 -10.36
CA HIS A 161 12.20 14.51 -9.51
C HIS A 161 12.53 14.15 -8.07
N ILE A 162 12.34 15.09 -7.15
CA ILE A 162 12.49 14.83 -5.70
C ILE A 162 11.11 14.77 -5.05
N LYS A 163 10.89 13.72 -4.24
CA LYS A 163 9.66 13.55 -3.45
C LYS A 163 10.01 13.28 -2.00
N GLY A 164 9.45 14.07 -1.09
CA GLY A 164 9.39 13.73 0.32
C GLY A 164 8.31 12.68 0.56
N ARG A 165 8.58 11.71 1.41
CA ARG A 165 7.63 10.68 1.83
C ARG A 165 7.63 10.55 3.34
N THR A 166 6.49 10.79 3.98
CA THR A 166 6.27 10.43 5.38
C THR A 166 6.00 8.93 5.48
N LYS A 167 6.56 8.28 6.49
CA LYS A 167 6.31 6.87 6.77
C LYS A 167 4.86 6.66 7.21
N SER A 168 4.24 5.54 6.81
CA SER A 168 2.88 5.18 7.23
C SER A 168 2.80 4.97 8.74
N ILE A 169 1.63 5.20 9.34
CA ILE A 169 1.39 5.05 10.77
C ILE A 169 1.70 3.61 11.21
N HIS A 170 1.25 2.62 10.43
CA HIS A 170 1.54 1.21 10.67
C HIS A 170 3.05 0.92 10.67
N SER A 171 3.81 1.48 9.72
CA SER A 171 5.27 1.29 9.66
C SER A 171 5.99 1.88 10.88
N ILE A 172 5.51 3.01 11.40
CA ILE A 172 6.02 3.62 12.63
C ILE A 172 5.69 2.71 13.83
N TRP A 173 4.43 2.26 13.95
CA TRP A 173 3.99 1.36 15.01
C TRP A 173 4.81 0.06 15.04
N GLN A 174 5.02 -0.57 13.88
CA GLN A 174 5.86 -1.78 13.79
C GLN A 174 7.30 -1.53 14.26
N LYS A 175 7.88 -0.37 13.93
CA LYS A 175 9.20 0.01 14.43
C LYS A 175 9.22 0.22 15.94
N MET A 176 8.22 0.94 16.49
CA MET A 176 8.08 1.13 17.93
C MET A 176 8.03 -0.21 18.66
N LYS A 177 7.25 -1.18 18.15
CA LYS A 177 7.19 -2.55 18.71
C LYS A 177 8.52 -3.28 18.59
N LYS A 178 9.15 -3.25 17.43
CA LYS A 178 10.42 -3.96 17.17
C LYS A 178 11.57 -3.39 18.02
N GLN A 179 11.64 -2.07 18.17
CA GLN A 179 12.69 -1.38 18.92
C GLN A 179 12.35 -1.21 20.40
N LYS A 180 11.13 -1.59 20.82
CA LYS A 180 10.61 -1.42 22.19
C LYS A 180 10.76 0.02 22.70
N CYS A 181 10.48 1.00 21.85
CA CYS A 181 10.59 2.43 22.16
C CYS A 181 9.29 3.18 21.90
N GLY A 182 9.14 4.38 22.46
CA GLY A 182 8.04 5.30 22.13
C GLY A 182 8.23 5.97 20.77
N PHE A 183 7.25 6.78 20.36
CA PHE A 183 7.29 7.53 19.10
C PHE A 183 8.55 8.40 18.98
N GLU A 184 8.99 9.02 20.06
CA GLU A 184 10.17 9.88 20.13
C GLU A 184 11.49 9.15 19.84
N GLY A 185 11.51 7.83 19.99
CA GLY A 185 12.66 6.98 19.63
C GLY A 185 12.74 6.64 18.14
N ILE A 186 11.78 7.09 17.31
CA ILE A 186 11.78 6.81 15.89
C ILE A 186 12.33 8.02 15.12
N TYR A 187 13.56 7.92 14.63
CA TYR A 187 14.23 9.03 13.93
C TYR A 187 13.90 9.10 12.44
N ASP A 188 13.55 7.99 11.78
CA ASP A 188 13.30 7.93 10.34
C ASP A 188 11.81 8.04 9.99
N LEU A 189 11.16 9.10 10.46
CA LEU A 189 9.73 9.38 10.22
C LEU A 189 9.42 9.74 8.77
N PHE A 190 10.41 10.15 8.02
CA PHE A 190 10.29 10.52 6.61
C PHE A 190 11.53 10.09 5.82
N ALA A 191 11.39 10.04 4.52
CA ALA A 191 12.48 9.82 3.58
C ALA A 191 12.34 10.75 2.39
N ILE A 192 13.46 11.07 1.77
CA ILE A 192 13.51 11.81 0.50
C ILE A 192 13.90 10.81 -0.58
N ARG A 193 13.17 10.84 -1.68
CA ARG A 193 13.42 10.00 -2.84
C ARG A 193 13.76 10.87 -4.03
N ILE A 194 14.95 10.66 -4.60
CA ILE A 194 15.37 11.26 -5.85
C ILE A 194 15.12 10.22 -6.96
N ILE A 195 14.29 10.59 -7.93
CA ILE A 195 13.93 9.76 -9.07
C ILE A 195 14.60 10.37 -10.28
N LEU A 196 15.50 9.61 -10.90
CA LEU A 196 16.22 10.04 -12.09
C LEU A 196 15.43 9.72 -13.36
N ASP A 197 15.42 10.66 -14.29
CA ASP A 197 14.94 10.46 -15.66
C ASP A 197 16.16 10.16 -16.55
N SER A 198 16.60 8.90 -16.52
CA SER A 198 17.83 8.42 -17.15
C SER A 198 17.57 7.33 -18.18
N PRO A 199 18.32 7.27 -19.28
CA PRO A 199 18.38 6.07 -20.11
C PRO A 199 18.92 4.88 -19.30
N LEU A 200 18.41 3.69 -19.59
CA LEU A 200 18.74 2.44 -18.87
C LEU A 200 20.26 2.22 -18.74
N GLU A 201 21.01 2.53 -19.80
CA GLU A 201 22.47 2.38 -19.85
C GLU A 201 23.21 3.27 -18.85
N LYS A 202 22.62 4.39 -18.44
CA LYS A 202 23.22 5.40 -17.55
C LYS A 202 22.67 5.38 -16.13
N GLU A 203 21.59 4.66 -15.87
CA GLU A 203 20.89 4.66 -14.58
C GLU A 203 21.82 4.40 -13.40
N LYS A 204 22.60 3.32 -13.47
CA LYS A 204 23.51 2.93 -12.39
C LYS A 204 24.58 4.01 -12.13
N MET A 205 25.17 4.53 -13.19
CA MET A 205 26.20 5.58 -13.09
C MET A 205 25.62 6.85 -12.46
N GLN A 206 24.47 7.30 -12.94
CA GLN A 206 23.81 8.50 -12.41
C GLN A 206 23.31 8.33 -10.98
N CYS A 207 22.86 7.15 -10.59
CA CYS A 207 22.56 6.86 -9.18
C CYS A 207 23.79 7.02 -8.28
N TRP A 208 24.94 6.52 -8.70
CA TRP A 208 26.20 6.71 -7.97
C TRP A 208 26.65 8.17 -7.93
N GLN A 209 26.45 8.91 -9.01
CA GLN A 209 26.74 10.34 -9.07
C GLN A 209 25.88 11.13 -8.08
N VAL A 210 24.57 10.85 -8.03
CA VAL A 210 23.65 11.45 -7.04
C VAL A 210 24.06 11.09 -5.62
N TYR A 211 24.40 9.82 -5.37
CA TYR A 211 24.86 9.37 -4.06
C TYR A 211 26.11 10.15 -3.61
N SER A 212 27.12 10.27 -4.49
CA SER A 212 28.33 11.04 -4.19
C SER A 212 28.02 12.50 -3.88
N ILE A 213 27.21 13.17 -4.73
CA ILE A 213 26.83 14.57 -4.53
C ILE A 213 26.16 14.76 -3.18
N VAL A 214 25.17 13.92 -2.84
CA VAL A 214 24.42 14.06 -1.59
C VAL A 214 25.31 13.78 -0.37
N THR A 215 26.17 12.75 -0.43
CA THR A 215 27.08 12.43 0.68
C THR A 215 28.17 13.48 0.89
N ASP A 216 28.63 14.13 -0.17
CA ASP A 216 29.58 15.25 -0.06
C ASP A 216 28.95 16.51 0.58
N MET A 217 27.64 16.69 0.41
CA MET A 217 26.90 17.81 1.00
C MET A 217 26.58 17.62 2.49
N TYR A 218 26.48 16.39 2.94
CA TYR A 218 26.00 16.03 4.30
C TYR A 218 26.93 14.97 4.94
N GLN A 219 28.18 15.35 5.14
CA GLN A 219 29.15 14.57 5.90
C GLN A 219 28.85 14.55 7.40
#